data_6314dabae025df00fcd05ac759189abc
#
_entry.id   6314dabae025df00fcd05ac759189abc
#
_cell.length_a   1.000
_cell.length_b   1.000
_cell.length_c   1.000
_cell.angle_alpha   90.00
_cell.angle_beta   90.00
_cell.angle_gamma   90.00
#
_symmetry.space_group_name_H-M   'P 1'
#
loop_
_entity.id
_entity.type
_entity.pdbx_description
1 polymer ?
#
loop_
_entity_poly.entity_id
_entity_poly.type
_entity_poly.pdbx_seq_one_letter_code
_entity_poly.pdbx_strand_id
1 'polypeptide(L)'
;RRQRQMCIRDSVSPELVPGGPSHSSLRYAARQESAIRNFLEATGASAFTDTFEDLGELRQLPGFAVQRLMADGYGFGAEGDWKTGALIRIAKVMGFGLPGGASLMEDYCYNMVGGEEKILGAHMLEVCPSLTTSKPSVEVHPLGIGDREDPVRMKFNADSGCLLYTSDAADDSLRV
;
A
#
# COMPACT_ATOMS: atom_id res chain seq x y z
N ARG A 1 20.55 2.19 0.17
CA ARG A 1 19.93 2.53 -1.13
C ARG A 1 20.25 1.50 -2.25
N ARG A 2 21.52 1.08 -2.44
CA ARG A 2 21.89 0.08 -3.49
C ARG A 2 21.27 -1.31 -3.27
N GLN A 3 21.17 -1.79 -2.03
CA GLN A 3 20.57 -3.10 -1.72
C GLN A 3 19.07 -3.15 -2.00
N ARG A 4 18.31 -2.06 -1.75
CA ARG A 4 16.87 -1.97 -2.06
C ARG A 4 16.60 -2.01 -3.58
N GLN A 5 17.46 -1.38 -4.38
CA GLN A 5 17.31 -1.41 -5.85
C GLN A 5 17.56 -2.80 -6.46
N MET A 6 18.47 -3.59 -5.89
CA MET A 6 18.69 -4.97 -6.34
C MET A 6 17.50 -5.89 -6.03
N CYS A 7 16.85 -5.72 -4.87
CA CYS A 7 15.72 -6.56 -4.49
C CYS A 7 14.49 -6.40 -5.39
N ILE A 8 14.26 -5.23 -5.97
CA ILE A 8 13.11 -5.00 -6.87
C ILE A 8 13.33 -5.70 -8.23
N ARG A 9 14.54 -5.68 -8.76
CA ARG A 9 14.84 -6.24 -10.09
C ARG A 9 14.48 -7.71 -10.26
N ASP A 10 14.66 -8.52 -9.22
CA ASP A 10 14.46 -9.97 -9.33
C ASP A 10 13.02 -10.41 -9.03
N SER A 11 12.10 -9.48 -8.73
CA SER A 11 10.68 -9.73 -8.45
C SER A 11 9.73 -9.06 -9.43
N VAL A 12 10.28 -8.42 -10.46
CA VAL A 12 9.47 -7.73 -11.48
C VAL A 12 9.03 -8.76 -12.53
N SER A 13 7.74 -8.80 -12.80
CA SER A 13 7.16 -9.63 -13.89
C SER A 13 7.86 -9.36 -15.22
N PRO A 14 8.08 -10.40 -16.06
CA PRO A 14 8.73 -10.23 -17.37
C PRO A 14 8.06 -9.21 -18.28
N GLU A 15 6.77 -8.99 -18.13
CA GLU A 15 6.00 -8.00 -18.88
C GLU A 15 6.35 -6.54 -18.53
N LEU A 16 6.92 -6.31 -17.33
CA LEU A 16 7.28 -4.98 -16.82
C LEU A 16 8.74 -4.59 -17.11
N VAL A 17 9.58 -5.52 -17.54
CA VAL A 17 10.97 -5.19 -17.88
C VAL A 17 11.05 -4.37 -19.18
N PRO A 18 12.18 -3.69 -19.46
CA PRO A 18 12.37 -2.98 -20.73
C PRO A 18 12.10 -3.87 -21.94
N GLY A 19 11.18 -3.44 -22.80
CA GLY A 19 10.71 -4.22 -23.96
C GLY A 19 9.47 -5.09 -23.69
N GLY A 20 9.07 -5.26 -22.44
CA GLY A 20 7.82 -5.95 -22.10
C GLY A 20 6.58 -5.08 -22.38
N PRO A 21 5.40 -5.71 -22.61
CA PRO A 21 4.18 -5.00 -23.01
C PRO A 21 3.68 -4.01 -21.97
N SER A 22 3.92 -4.26 -20.68
CA SER A 22 3.45 -3.41 -19.56
C SER A 22 4.56 -2.51 -18.98
N HIS A 23 5.73 -2.40 -19.64
CA HIS A 23 6.82 -1.56 -19.16
C HIS A 23 6.44 -0.07 -19.05
N SER A 24 5.55 0.41 -19.92
CA SER A 24 5.05 1.80 -19.88
C SER A 24 4.25 2.06 -18.59
N SER A 25 3.49 1.08 -18.10
CA SER A 25 2.73 1.19 -16.84
C SER A 25 3.66 1.33 -15.63
N LEU A 26 4.76 0.55 -15.58
CA LEU A 26 5.76 0.69 -14.52
C LEU A 26 6.45 2.07 -14.56
N ARG A 27 6.77 2.57 -15.74
CA ARG A 27 7.34 3.93 -15.88
C ARG A 27 6.38 5.00 -15.43
N TYR A 28 5.09 4.81 -15.71
CA TYR A 28 4.06 5.73 -15.26
C TYR A 28 3.93 5.71 -13.73
N ALA A 29 3.87 4.53 -13.11
CA ALA A 29 3.84 4.37 -11.66
C ALA A 29 5.07 4.99 -10.97
N ALA A 30 6.26 4.86 -11.56
CA ALA A 30 7.47 5.52 -11.05
C ALA A 30 7.39 7.05 -11.13
N ARG A 31 6.74 7.60 -12.16
CA ARG A 31 6.49 9.06 -12.23
C ARG A 31 5.48 9.51 -11.19
N GLN A 32 4.43 8.72 -10.95
CA GLN A 32 3.48 8.99 -9.87
C GLN A 32 4.20 9.05 -8.51
N GLU A 33 5.05 8.07 -8.20
CA GLU A 33 5.86 8.09 -6.97
C GLU A 33 6.70 9.36 -6.85
N SER A 34 7.42 9.71 -7.92
CA SER A 34 8.27 10.91 -7.91
C SER A 34 7.47 12.19 -7.72
N ALA A 35 6.31 12.31 -8.37
CA ALA A 35 5.45 13.49 -8.27
C ALA A 35 4.85 13.63 -6.86
N ILE A 36 4.31 12.56 -6.30
CA ILE A 36 3.75 12.56 -4.93
C ILE A 36 4.85 12.86 -3.92
N ARG A 37 6.01 12.23 -4.05
CA ARG A 37 7.16 12.48 -3.17
C ARG A 37 7.57 13.94 -3.17
N ASN A 38 7.76 14.53 -4.34
CA ASN A 38 8.14 15.92 -4.47
C ASN A 38 7.09 16.86 -3.84
N PHE A 39 5.81 16.56 -4.01
CA PHE A 39 4.73 17.31 -3.37
C PHE A 39 4.78 17.21 -1.85
N LEU A 40 4.93 16.00 -1.31
CA LEU A 40 5.03 15.77 0.13
C LEU A 40 6.25 16.47 0.75
N GLU A 41 7.40 16.39 0.09
CA GLU A 41 8.62 17.07 0.52
C GLU A 41 8.47 18.60 0.47
N ALA A 42 7.89 19.15 -0.60
CA ALA A 42 7.68 20.59 -0.74
C ALA A 42 6.70 21.16 0.27
N THR A 43 5.72 20.37 0.70
CA THR A 43 4.70 20.78 1.69
C THR A 43 5.09 20.43 3.13
N GLY A 44 6.15 19.65 3.34
CA GLY A 44 6.52 19.12 4.65
C GLY A 44 5.54 18.08 5.19
N ALA A 45 4.67 17.54 4.33
CA ALA A 45 3.70 16.51 4.72
C ALA A 45 4.38 15.16 4.89
N SER A 46 4.02 14.44 5.95
CA SER A 46 4.55 13.11 6.27
C SER A 46 3.51 12.00 6.19
N ALA A 47 2.27 12.36 5.87
CA ALA A 47 1.17 11.45 5.59
C ALA A 47 0.28 12.06 4.51
N PHE A 48 -0.46 11.21 3.81
CA PHE A 48 -1.37 11.62 2.74
C PHE A 48 -2.50 10.61 2.55
N THR A 49 -3.47 11.00 1.79
CA THR A 49 -4.58 10.17 1.34
C THR A 49 -4.85 10.44 -0.12
N ASP A 50 -5.54 9.55 -0.77
CA ASP A 50 -6.14 9.76 -2.07
C ASP A 50 -7.58 9.21 -2.08
N THR A 51 -8.26 9.38 -3.21
CA THR A 51 -9.55 8.76 -3.48
C THR A 51 -9.57 8.27 -4.92
N PHE A 52 -10.19 7.14 -5.16
CA PHE A 52 -10.33 6.59 -6.51
C PHE A 52 -11.41 7.31 -7.34
N GLU A 53 -12.22 8.15 -6.72
CA GLU A 53 -13.30 8.91 -7.38
C GLU A 53 -12.79 10.20 -8.03
N ASP A 54 -11.79 10.84 -7.44
CA ASP A 54 -11.29 12.14 -7.89
C ASP A 54 -9.77 12.13 -8.15
N LEU A 55 -9.36 11.32 -9.10
CA LEU A 55 -7.97 11.21 -9.53
C LEU A 55 -7.62 12.12 -10.72
N GLY A 56 -8.55 12.98 -11.16
CA GLY A 56 -8.34 13.87 -12.27
C GLY A 56 -7.89 13.12 -13.53
N GLU A 57 -6.77 13.52 -14.10
CA GLU A 57 -6.21 12.93 -15.33
C GLU A 57 -5.24 11.76 -15.09
N LEU A 58 -5.16 11.23 -13.88
CA LEU A 58 -4.31 10.08 -13.63
C LEU A 58 -4.81 8.85 -14.40
N ARG A 59 -3.91 8.20 -15.12
CA ARG A 59 -4.23 7.07 -16.00
C ARG A 59 -4.43 5.77 -15.24
N GLN A 60 -3.75 5.61 -14.10
CA GLN A 60 -3.87 4.46 -13.22
C GLN A 60 -3.84 4.89 -11.77
N LEU A 61 -4.42 4.08 -10.89
CA LEU A 61 -4.36 4.29 -9.45
C LEU A 61 -2.90 4.25 -8.95
N PRO A 62 -2.50 5.10 -7.98
CA PRO A 62 -1.11 5.24 -7.57
C PRO A 62 -0.61 4.16 -6.61
N GLY A 63 -1.24 2.98 -6.58
CA GLY A 63 -0.97 1.94 -5.59
C GLY A 63 0.50 1.59 -5.38
N PHE A 64 1.26 1.39 -6.47
CA PHE A 64 2.70 1.14 -6.38
C PHE A 64 3.48 2.30 -5.75
N ALA A 65 3.12 3.53 -6.12
CA ALA A 65 3.74 4.73 -5.55
C ALA A 65 3.46 4.82 -4.04
N VAL A 66 2.21 4.59 -3.64
CA VAL A 66 1.79 4.59 -2.24
C VAL A 66 2.54 3.53 -1.44
N GLN A 67 2.62 2.30 -1.94
CA GLN A 67 3.35 1.21 -1.28
C GLN A 67 4.83 1.57 -1.04
N ARG A 68 5.48 2.21 -2.02
CA ARG A 68 6.87 2.63 -1.91
C ARG A 68 7.05 3.78 -0.92
N LEU A 69 6.17 4.78 -0.97
CA LEU A 69 6.18 5.89 -0.02
C LEU A 69 5.96 5.42 1.41
N MET A 70 5.02 4.49 1.62
CA MET A 70 4.84 3.86 2.94
C MET A 70 6.08 3.09 3.39
N ALA A 71 6.78 2.39 2.49
CA ALA A 71 8.03 1.70 2.82
C ALA A 71 9.13 2.68 3.24
N ASP A 72 9.11 3.91 2.73
CA ASP A 72 10.03 4.99 3.11
C ASP A 72 9.56 5.78 4.36
N GLY A 73 8.44 5.38 4.96
CA GLY A 73 7.99 5.90 6.26
C GLY A 73 6.81 6.87 6.21
N TYR A 74 6.31 7.23 5.03
CA TYR A 74 5.09 8.03 4.95
C TYR A 74 3.88 7.27 5.47
N GLY A 75 2.93 7.98 6.07
CA GLY A 75 1.63 7.45 6.42
C GLY A 75 0.68 7.53 5.22
N PHE A 76 -0.22 6.56 5.11
CA PHE A 76 -1.25 6.57 4.07
C PHE A 76 -2.55 6.00 4.60
N GLY A 77 -3.66 6.65 4.28
CA GLY A 77 -5.01 6.16 4.43
C GLY A 77 -5.74 6.27 3.10
N ALA A 78 -6.43 5.21 2.68
CA ALA A 78 -7.18 5.20 1.44
C ALA A 78 -8.47 6.02 1.55
N GLU A 79 -9.07 6.32 0.40
CA GLU A 79 -10.45 6.84 0.29
C GLU A 79 -10.72 8.14 1.07
N GLY A 80 -9.73 9.01 1.16
CA GLY A 80 -9.86 10.29 1.86
C GLY A 80 -9.67 10.20 3.38
N ASP A 81 -9.37 9.02 3.93
CA ASP A 81 -9.16 8.84 5.38
C ASP A 81 -7.79 9.36 5.83
N TRP A 82 -7.73 10.67 6.01
CA TRP A 82 -6.54 11.34 6.51
C TRP A 82 -6.21 10.96 7.96
N LYS A 83 -7.18 10.51 8.75
CA LYS A 83 -6.96 10.08 10.15
C LYS A 83 -6.18 8.79 10.19
N THR A 84 -6.58 7.80 9.40
CA THR A 84 -5.80 6.57 9.21
C THR A 84 -4.41 6.88 8.65
N GLY A 85 -4.30 7.79 7.68
CA GLY A 85 -3.01 8.24 7.17
C GLY A 85 -2.09 8.78 8.28
N ALA A 86 -2.62 9.64 9.15
CA ALA A 86 -1.89 10.18 10.29
C ALA A 86 -1.51 9.07 11.31
N LEU A 87 -2.44 8.16 11.61
CA LEU A 87 -2.21 7.05 12.53
C LEU A 87 -1.10 6.11 12.03
N ILE A 88 -1.11 5.76 10.74
CA ILE A 88 -0.05 4.95 10.14
C ILE A 88 1.31 5.64 10.25
N ARG A 89 1.36 6.96 10.05
CA ARG A 89 2.61 7.70 10.25
C ARG A 89 3.09 7.66 11.70
N ILE A 90 2.19 7.85 12.66
CA ILE A 90 2.50 7.75 14.09
C ILE A 90 3.03 6.34 14.42
N ALA A 91 2.34 5.30 13.96
CA ALA A 91 2.76 3.92 14.18
C ALA A 91 4.17 3.63 13.60
N LYS A 92 4.48 4.17 12.42
CA LYS A 92 5.81 4.04 11.81
C LYS A 92 6.90 4.75 12.61
N VAL A 93 6.60 5.90 13.19
CA VAL A 93 7.55 6.65 14.03
C VAL A 93 7.78 5.90 15.35
N MET A 94 6.71 5.46 16.00
CA MET A 94 6.78 4.73 17.27
C MET A 94 7.48 3.37 17.11
N GLY A 95 7.24 2.68 15.99
CA GLY A 95 7.85 1.39 15.68
C GLY A 95 9.25 1.48 15.06
N PHE A 96 9.86 2.66 15.00
CA PHE A 96 11.18 2.80 14.40
C PHE A 96 12.22 1.95 15.14
N GLY A 97 12.93 1.10 14.39
CA GLY A 97 13.93 0.19 14.95
C GLY A 97 13.37 -1.14 15.46
N LEU A 98 12.06 -1.32 15.51
CA LEU A 98 11.43 -2.60 15.81
C LEU A 98 11.34 -3.47 14.53
N PRO A 99 11.33 -4.81 14.68
CA PRO A 99 11.02 -5.69 13.55
C PRO A 99 9.56 -5.53 13.12
N GLY A 100 9.30 -5.70 11.83
CA GLY A 100 7.99 -5.50 11.24
C GLY A 100 7.73 -4.08 10.76
N GLY A 101 6.47 -3.73 10.53
CA GLY A 101 6.09 -2.44 10.00
C GLY A 101 4.63 -2.11 10.29
N ALA A 102 4.21 -0.90 9.91
CA ALA A 102 2.82 -0.45 9.97
C ALA A 102 2.30 -0.15 8.58
N SER A 103 1.03 -0.45 8.32
CA SER A 103 0.39 -0.26 7.03
C SER A 103 -1.11 0.00 7.19
N LEU A 104 -1.70 0.65 6.19
CA LEU A 104 -3.11 0.50 5.92
C LEU A 104 -3.41 -0.97 5.64
N MET A 105 -4.53 -1.45 6.15
CA MET A 105 -5.12 -2.75 5.85
C MET A 105 -6.60 -2.67 6.18
N GLU A 106 -7.42 -3.32 5.37
CA GLU A 106 -8.86 -3.39 5.56
C GLU A 106 -9.30 -4.78 5.97
N ASP A 107 -10.42 -4.88 6.63
CA ASP A 107 -11.18 -6.09 6.89
C ASP A 107 -11.95 -6.52 5.62
N TYR A 108 -11.20 -7.03 4.67
CA TYR A 108 -11.61 -7.25 3.29
C TYR A 108 -12.68 -8.34 3.12
N CYS A 109 -12.65 -9.35 3.97
CA CYS A 109 -13.57 -10.49 3.88
C CYS A 109 -13.75 -11.15 5.24
N TYR A 110 -14.99 -11.56 5.53
CA TYR A 110 -15.35 -12.24 6.76
C TYR A 110 -15.75 -13.69 6.49
N ASN A 111 -15.19 -14.62 7.25
CA ASN A 111 -15.75 -15.97 7.39
C ASN A 111 -16.61 -16.01 8.65
N MET A 112 -17.90 -16.22 8.48
CA MET A 112 -18.89 -16.24 9.58
C MET A 112 -19.31 -17.66 9.97
N VAL A 113 -18.52 -18.68 9.61
CA VAL A 113 -18.79 -20.06 10.03
C VAL A 113 -18.54 -20.21 11.52
N GLY A 114 -19.55 -20.59 12.29
CA GLY A 114 -19.49 -20.66 13.74
C GLY A 114 -18.38 -21.58 14.24
N GLY A 115 -17.54 -21.06 15.14
CA GLY A 115 -16.34 -21.71 15.66
C GLY A 115 -15.09 -21.62 14.79
N GLU A 116 -15.19 -21.00 13.62
CA GLU A 116 -14.08 -20.73 12.70
C GLU A 116 -14.12 -19.31 12.14
N GLU A 117 -14.69 -18.39 12.90
CA GLU A 117 -14.79 -16.99 12.49
C GLU A 117 -13.41 -16.39 12.22
N LYS A 118 -13.23 -15.81 11.06
CA LYS A 118 -11.97 -15.22 10.61
C LYS A 118 -12.23 -13.96 9.78
N ILE A 119 -11.31 -13.05 9.89
CA ILE A 119 -11.28 -11.84 9.05
C ILE A 119 -10.03 -11.92 8.18
N LEU A 120 -10.21 -11.72 6.89
CA LEU A 120 -9.09 -11.50 5.97
C LEU A 120 -8.74 -10.02 5.99
N GLY A 121 -7.62 -9.67 6.60
CA GLY A 121 -7.02 -8.36 6.45
C GLY A 121 -6.28 -8.29 5.12
N ALA A 122 -6.70 -7.40 4.23
CA ALA A 122 -6.09 -7.22 2.92
C ALA A 122 -6.40 -5.82 2.37
N HIS A 123 -5.73 -5.45 1.32
CA HIS A 123 -6.13 -4.37 0.42
C HIS A 123 -5.61 -4.66 -0.99
N MET A 124 -6.31 -4.17 -1.99
CA MET A 124 -6.00 -4.51 -3.38
C MET A 124 -4.73 -3.84 -3.92
N LEU A 125 -4.31 -2.71 -3.35
CA LEU A 125 -3.16 -1.92 -3.82
C LEU A 125 -2.21 -1.49 -2.70
N GLU A 126 -2.69 -0.77 -1.70
CA GLU A 126 -1.90 0.12 -0.86
C GLU A 126 -1.40 -0.52 0.44
N VAL A 127 -1.14 -1.81 0.46
CA VAL A 127 -0.51 -2.45 1.62
C VAL A 127 1.00 -2.23 1.60
N CYS A 128 1.56 -1.81 2.73
CA CYS A 128 2.99 -1.54 2.85
C CYS A 128 3.82 -2.84 2.83
N PRO A 129 4.84 -2.96 1.98
CA PRO A 129 5.67 -4.14 1.91
C PRO A 129 6.53 -4.38 3.16
N SER A 130 6.54 -3.46 4.14
CA SER A 130 7.19 -3.68 5.44
C SER A 130 6.49 -4.75 6.29
N LEU A 131 5.28 -5.19 5.94
CA LEU A 131 4.56 -6.26 6.64
C LEU A 131 5.02 -7.67 6.27
N THR A 132 6.00 -7.81 5.39
CA THR A 132 6.51 -9.13 4.99
C THR A 132 8.03 -9.14 4.98
N THR A 133 8.61 -10.28 5.38
CA THR A 133 10.01 -10.61 5.17
C THR A 133 10.25 -11.26 3.80
N SER A 134 9.18 -11.73 3.18
CA SER A 134 9.21 -12.30 1.83
C SER A 134 9.42 -11.20 0.80
N LYS A 135 9.95 -11.58 -0.36
CA LYS A 135 10.13 -10.66 -1.48
C LYS A 135 8.82 -10.43 -2.21
N PRO A 136 8.28 -9.18 -2.25
CA PRO A 136 7.09 -8.89 -3.03
C PRO A 136 7.31 -9.10 -4.52
N SER A 137 6.30 -9.59 -5.24
CA SER A 137 6.25 -9.54 -6.70
C SER A 137 5.71 -8.19 -7.17
N VAL A 138 6.27 -7.66 -8.25
CA VAL A 138 5.75 -6.47 -8.92
C VAL A 138 5.04 -6.90 -10.19
N GLU A 139 3.77 -6.56 -10.29
CA GLU A 139 2.90 -7.00 -11.38
C GLU A 139 1.88 -5.93 -11.78
N VAL A 140 1.31 -6.06 -12.97
CA VAL A 140 0.10 -5.37 -13.41
C VAL A 140 -1.06 -6.35 -13.34
N HIS A 141 -2.16 -5.93 -12.76
CA HIS A 141 -3.34 -6.78 -12.63
C HIS A 141 -4.60 -5.97 -12.89
N PRO A 142 -5.60 -6.55 -13.57
CA PRO A 142 -6.89 -5.90 -13.75
C PRO A 142 -7.47 -5.43 -12.43
N LEU A 143 -7.96 -4.19 -12.44
CA LEU A 143 -8.67 -3.57 -11.33
C LEU A 143 -9.83 -2.75 -11.89
N GLY A 144 -11.05 -3.28 -11.75
CA GLY A 144 -12.27 -2.65 -12.26
C GLY A 144 -12.79 -1.48 -11.43
N ILE A 145 -11.91 -0.71 -10.78
CA ILE A 145 -12.25 0.42 -9.91
C ILE A 145 -11.75 1.71 -10.54
N GLY A 146 -12.56 2.77 -10.48
CA GLY A 146 -12.18 4.12 -10.88
C GLY A 146 -12.09 4.34 -12.39
N ASP A 147 -12.49 3.36 -13.21
CA ASP A 147 -12.45 3.45 -14.68
C ASP A 147 -11.09 3.90 -15.22
N ARG A 148 -10.01 3.26 -14.73
CA ARG A 148 -8.61 3.56 -15.04
C ARG A 148 -7.90 2.36 -15.65
N GLU A 149 -6.70 2.61 -16.20
CA GLU A 149 -5.81 1.54 -16.64
C GLU A 149 -5.38 0.65 -15.47
N ASP A 150 -5.09 -0.61 -15.74
CA ASP A 150 -4.64 -1.57 -14.75
C ASP A 150 -3.37 -1.07 -14.02
N PRO A 151 -3.41 -0.95 -12.69
CA PRO A 151 -2.31 -0.37 -11.94
C PRO A 151 -1.17 -1.37 -11.71
N VAL A 152 0.04 -0.84 -11.64
CA VAL A 152 1.19 -1.57 -11.10
C VAL A 152 1.06 -1.65 -9.58
N ARG A 153 1.37 -2.82 -9.02
CA ARG A 153 1.36 -3.07 -7.59
C ARG A 153 2.42 -4.05 -7.14
N MET A 154 2.79 -3.98 -5.87
CA MET A 154 3.52 -5.04 -5.18
C MET A 154 2.51 -5.98 -4.52
N LYS A 155 2.64 -7.28 -4.82
CA LYS A 155 1.81 -8.34 -4.25
C LYS A 155 2.64 -9.22 -3.33
N PHE A 156 2.11 -9.48 -2.15
CA PHE A 156 2.73 -10.32 -1.12
C PHE A 156 1.68 -10.73 -0.08
N ASN A 157 2.03 -11.69 0.74
CA ASN A 157 1.30 -12.01 1.96
C ASN A 157 2.04 -11.38 3.15
N ALA A 158 1.30 -10.81 4.10
CA ALA A 158 1.87 -10.40 5.37
C ALA A 158 2.38 -11.63 6.14
N ASP A 159 3.42 -11.45 6.94
CA ASP A 159 3.96 -12.53 7.75
C ASP A 159 2.96 -12.94 8.82
N SER A 160 2.98 -14.23 9.16
CA SER A 160 2.15 -14.78 10.26
C SER A 160 2.46 -14.09 11.58
N GLY A 161 1.43 -13.76 12.34
CA GLY A 161 1.57 -13.06 13.61
C GLY A 161 1.56 -11.53 13.52
N CYS A 162 1.35 -10.95 12.34
CA CYS A 162 1.06 -9.53 12.23
C CYS A 162 -0.20 -9.17 13.03
N LEU A 163 -0.10 -8.15 13.88
CA LEU A 163 -1.23 -7.63 14.63
C LEU A 163 -2.02 -6.66 13.75
N LEU A 164 -3.27 -6.97 13.52
CA LEU A 164 -4.22 -6.04 12.90
C LEU A 164 -4.82 -5.16 13.99
N TYR A 165 -4.64 -3.86 13.90
CA TYR A 165 -5.25 -2.87 14.77
C TYR A 165 -6.22 -2.01 13.97
N THR A 166 -7.49 -2.00 14.41
CA THR A 166 -8.50 -1.10 13.84
C THR A 166 -8.51 0.20 14.64
N SER A 167 -8.52 1.33 13.97
CA SER A 167 -8.44 2.65 14.62
C SER A 167 -9.79 3.21 15.07
N ASP A 168 -10.89 2.49 14.88
CA ASP A 168 -12.20 2.94 15.28
C ASP A 168 -12.45 2.62 16.75
N ALA A 169 -12.20 3.61 17.62
CA ALA A 169 -12.47 3.52 19.05
C ALA A 169 -13.95 3.31 19.39
N ALA A 170 -14.87 3.57 18.46
CA ALA A 170 -16.30 3.29 18.66
C ALA A 170 -16.60 1.80 18.60
N ASP A 171 -15.85 1.04 17.79
CA ASP A 171 -15.98 -0.42 17.72
C ASP A 171 -15.40 -1.11 18.97
N ASP A 172 -14.38 -0.56 19.60
CA ASP A 172 -13.79 -1.13 20.81
C ASP A 172 -14.73 -1.09 22.02
N SER A 173 -15.70 -0.17 22.04
CA SER A 173 -16.71 -0.09 23.11
C SER A 173 -17.78 -1.18 23.04
N LEU A 174 -17.88 -1.90 21.94
CA LEU A 174 -18.86 -2.98 21.73
C LEU A 174 -18.31 -4.38 22.03
N ARG A 175 -17.05 -4.48 22.46
CA ARG A 175 -16.37 -5.75 22.75
C ARG A 175 -16.24 -6.08 24.22
N VAL A 176 -17.19 -5.62 25.03
CA VAL A 176 -17.30 -5.99 26.46
C VAL A 176 -18.24 -7.18 26.63
#